data_c343c9cac3a085ce4b1d0c2abbe9f75f
#
_entry.id   c343c9cac3a085ce4b1d0c2abbe9f75f
#
_cell.length_a   1.000
_cell.length_b   1.000
_cell.length_c   1.000
_cell.angle_alpha   90.00
_cell.angle_beta   90.00
_cell.angle_gamma   90.00
#
_symmetry.space_group_name_H-M   'P 1'
#
loop_
_entity.id
_entity.type
_entity.pdbx_description
1 polymer ?
#
loop_
_entity_poly.entity_id
_entity_poly.type
_entity_poly.pdbx_seq_one_letter_code
_entity_poly.pdbx_strand_id
1 'polypeptide(L)'
;MTGVAELDAFLEKLSLEEIECHGLVLETNLCRVTTRSVGQTMIGDRMITYHGTQRAVTNNHGSTVYGGSDLICVRGGWTELEKLPMDTQARLAVSQARTYDRNTDRYPGFLASRRNYDIGQGIDGRGRWRSGVFEASWRSGGASTAELAALMAFAEDPALQVVEATSVKQFGRRTTIPRGAVIHFHDDDPEDGPLLRYTVVTRALRRAA
;
A
#
# COMPACT_ATOMS: atom_id res chain seq x y z
N MET A 1 -11.86 -3.46 -28.16
CA MET A 1 -10.97 -4.20 -29.11
C MET A 1 -9.49 -3.85 -28.93
N THR A 2 -9.12 -2.93 -28.04
CA THR A 2 -7.73 -2.53 -27.78
C THR A 2 -6.95 -3.53 -26.90
N GLY A 3 -7.58 -4.20 -25.95
CA GLY A 3 -6.89 -5.06 -25.00
C GLY A 3 -6.26 -6.34 -25.55
N VAL A 4 -6.76 -6.91 -26.63
CA VAL A 4 -6.19 -8.15 -27.21
C VAL A 4 -4.92 -7.83 -27.98
N ALA A 5 -4.92 -6.78 -28.79
CA ALA A 5 -3.74 -6.36 -29.54
C ALA A 5 -2.59 -5.87 -28.62
N GLU A 6 -2.91 -5.24 -27.49
CA GLU A 6 -1.92 -4.84 -26.48
C GLU A 6 -1.33 -6.06 -25.76
N LEU A 7 -2.17 -7.07 -25.48
CA LEU A 7 -1.71 -8.34 -24.89
C LEU A 7 -0.81 -9.11 -25.86
N ASP A 8 -1.20 -9.23 -27.13
CA ASP A 8 -0.41 -9.89 -28.15
C ASP A 8 0.96 -9.21 -28.29
N ALA A 9 0.99 -7.87 -28.40
CA ALA A 9 2.24 -7.10 -28.47
C ALA A 9 3.09 -7.19 -27.19
N PHE A 10 2.49 -7.46 -26.04
CA PHE A 10 3.22 -7.72 -24.81
C PHE A 10 3.82 -9.13 -24.81
N LEU A 11 3.02 -10.13 -25.18
CA LEU A 11 3.47 -11.53 -25.25
C LEU A 11 4.60 -11.73 -26.25
N GLU A 12 4.59 -11.02 -27.39
CA GLU A 12 5.67 -11.03 -28.37
C GLU A 12 7.02 -10.54 -27.83
N LYS A 13 7.02 -9.77 -26.74
CA LYS A 13 8.24 -9.25 -26.09
C LYS A 13 8.82 -10.19 -25.03
N LEU A 14 8.03 -11.16 -24.57
CA LEU A 14 8.47 -12.13 -23.57
C LEU A 14 9.10 -13.34 -24.26
N SER A 15 10.21 -13.83 -23.71
CA SER A 15 10.77 -15.11 -24.14
C SER A 15 9.92 -16.25 -23.57
N LEU A 16 9.83 -17.36 -24.32
CA LEU A 16 9.18 -18.58 -23.80
C LEU A 16 9.88 -19.09 -22.54
N GLU A 17 11.20 -18.95 -22.46
CA GLU A 17 12.01 -19.33 -21.30
C GLU A 17 11.61 -18.53 -20.03
N GLU A 18 11.36 -17.22 -20.17
CA GLU A 18 10.87 -16.39 -19.05
C GLU A 18 9.48 -16.82 -18.58
N ILE A 19 8.58 -17.13 -19.52
CA ILE A 19 7.22 -17.61 -19.20
C ILE A 19 7.27 -18.99 -18.53
N GLU A 20 8.11 -19.91 -19.02
CA GLU A 20 8.28 -21.23 -18.43
C GLU A 20 8.91 -21.18 -17.04
N CYS A 21 9.87 -20.27 -16.81
CA CYS A 21 10.58 -20.13 -15.54
C CYS A 21 9.76 -19.40 -14.48
N HIS A 22 9.05 -18.34 -14.85
CA HIS A 22 8.41 -17.40 -13.91
C HIS A 22 6.88 -17.44 -13.95
N GLY A 23 6.30 -18.03 -14.98
CA GLY A 23 4.86 -17.99 -15.23
C GLY A 23 4.39 -16.62 -15.72
N LEU A 24 3.08 -16.49 -15.85
CA LEU A 24 2.41 -15.26 -16.25
C LEU A 24 1.16 -15.04 -15.40
N VAL A 25 0.95 -13.82 -14.95
CA VAL A 25 -0.29 -13.41 -14.28
C VAL A 25 -1.12 -12.57 -15.24
N LEU A 26 -2.35 -13.01 -15.49
CA LEU A 26 -3.32 -12.27 -16.28
C LEU A 26 -4.45 -11.77 -15.41
N GLU A 27 -4.66 -10.47 -15.37
CA GLU A 27 -5.68 -9.83 -14.55
C GLU A 27 -6.67 -9.02 -15.40
N THR A 28 -7.87 -8.84 -14.85
CA THR A 28 -8.86 -7.95 -15.48
C THR A 28 -8.37 -6.52 -15.41
N ASN A 29 -8.22 -5.85 -16.55
CA ASN A 29 -7.91 -4.43 -16.59
C ASN A 29 -9.08 -3.62 -16.03
N LEU A 30 -8.77 -2.71 -15.11
CA LEU A 30 -9.73 -1.81 -14.48
C LEU A 30 -9.40 -0.36 -14.85
N CYS A 31 -10.45 0.44 -15.00
CA CYS A 31 -10.32 1.89 -15.10
C CYS A 31 -10.90 2.57 -13.84
N ARG A 32 -10.53 3.85 -13.62
CA ARG A 32 -10.89 4.63 -12.42
C ARG A 32 -10.52 3.90 -11.14
N VAL A 33 -9.32 3.36 -11.11
CA VAL A 33 -8.85 2.51 -10.02
C VAL A 33 -8.54 3.35 -8.79
N THR A 34 -9.06 2.90 -7.64
CA THR A 34 -8.56 3.26 -6.33
C THR A 34 -7.76 2.07 -5.79
N THR A 35 -6.49 2.26 -5.49
CA THR A 35 -5.68 1.23 -4.83
C THR A 35 -5.69 1.47 -3.33
N ARG A 36 -6.06 0.44 -2.58
CA ARG A 36 -6.01 0.43 -1.12
C ARG A 36 -4.88 -0.45 -0.65
N SER A 37 -4.11 0.02 0.32
CA SER A 37 -3.12 -0.78 1.03
C SER A 37 -3.72 -1.26 2.34
N VAL A 38 -3.73 -2.57 2.56
CA VAL A 38 -4.23 -3.20 3.78
C VAL A 38 -3.19 -4.20 4.25
N GLY A 39 -2.84 -4.19 5.53
CA GLY A 39 -1.79 -5.11 5.97
C GLY A 39 -1.50 -5.07 7.46
N GLN A 40 -0.44 -5.79 7.81
CA GLN A 40 0.10 -5.88 9.16
C GLN A 40 1.61 -5.71 9.12
N THR A 41 2.14 -5.05 10.15
CA THR A 41 3.58 -4.96 10.38
C THR A 41 3.87 -5.28 11.84
N MET A 42 4.85 -6.17 12.05
CA MET A 42 5.25 -6.64 13.36
C MET A 42 6.76 -6.46 13.55
N ILE A 43 7.16 -5.85 14.66
CA ILE A 43 8.57 -5.73 15.08
C ILE A 43 8.66 -6.12 16.55
N GLY A 44 9.32 -7.24 16.82
CA GLY A 44 9.34 -7.84 18.15
C GLY A 44 7.92 -8.25 18.58
N ASP A 45 7.49 -7.76 19.72
CA ASP A 45 6.15 -7.98 20.31
C ASP A 45 5.10 -6.94 19.85
N ARG A 46 5.51 -5.96 19.06
CA ARG A 46 4.66 -4.86 18.62
C ARG A 46 4.09 -5.16 17.25
N MET A 47 2.78 -5.09 17.14
CA MET A 47 2.04 -5.28 15.91
C MET A 47 1.07 -4.13 15.66
N ILE A 48 1.04 -3.69 14.42
CA ILE A 48 -0.02 -2.82 13.89
C ILE A 48 -0.72 -3.53 12.74
N THR A 49 -2.00 -3.22 12.60
CA THR A 49 -2.80 -3.56 11.44
C THR A 49 -3.37 -2.27 10.87
N TYR A 50 -3.41 -2.14 9.55
CA TYR A 50 -3.79 -0.90 8.90
C TYR A 50 -4.64 -1.14 7.66
N HIS A 51 -5.39 -0.11 7.31
CA HIS A 51 -5.91 0.10 5.98
C HIS A 51 -5.61 1.53 5.52
N GLY A 52 -5.64 1.75 4.22
CA GLY A 52 -5.39 3.08 3.68
C GLY A 52 -5.54 3.13 2.17
N THR A 53 -5.16 4.26 1.58
CA THR A 53 -5.19 4.48 0.13
C THR A 53 -3.81 4.83 -0.38
N GLN A 54 -3.52 4.43 -1.61
CA GLN A 54 -2.33 4.85 -2.31
C GLN A 54 -2.57 6.16 -3.06
N ARG A 55 -1.53 6.97 -3.14
CA ARG A 55 -1.49 8.19 -3.93
C ARG A 55 -0.80 7.93 -5.25
N ALA A 56 -1.38 8.42 -6.34
CA ALA A 56 -0.72 8.53 -7.62
C ALA A 56 -0.21 9.96 -7.81
N VAL A 57 1.00 10.11 -8.33
CA VAL A 57 1.62 11.41 -8.64
C VAL A 57 2.26 11.35 -10.01
N THR A 58 2.46 12.51 -10.63
CA THR A 58 3.22 12.61 -11.88
C THR A 58 4.70 12.80 -11.55
N ASN A 59 5.55 11.93 -12.10
CA ASN A 59 7.00 12.05 -11.96
C ASN A 59 7.59 13.12 -12.88
N ASN A 60 8.91 13.38 -12.78
CA ASN A 60 9.58 14.38 -13.60
C ASN A 60 9.61 14.05 -15.11
N HIS A 61 9.24 12.82 -15.49
CA HIS A 61 9.14 12.36 -16.88
C HIS A 61 7.69 12.38 -17.42
N GLY A 62 6.73 12.92 -16.64
CA GLY A 62 5.33 13.01 -17.04
C GLY A 62 4.52 11.72 -16.86
N SER A 63 5.09 10.67 -16.27
CA SER A 63 4.42 9.40 -16.02
C SER A 63 3.71 9.39 -14.67
N THR A 64 2.55 8.73 -14.60
CA THR A 64 1.85 8.50 -13.34
C THR A 64 2.51 7.34 -12.60
N VAL A 65 2.96 7.59 -11.38
CA VAL A 65 3.66 6.63 -10.53
C VAL A 65 3.11 6.64 -9.11
N TYR A 66 3.49 5.65 -8.31
CA TYR A 66 3.19 5.63 -6.88
C TYR A 66 3.82 6.83 -6.16
N GLY A 67 3.00 7.57 -5.44
CA GLY A 67 3.36 8.80 -4.72
C GLY A 67 3.31 8.70 -3.21
N GLY A 68 2.98 7.53 -2.67
CA GLY A 68 2.89 7.30 -1.23
C GLY A 68 1.58 6.65 -0.79
N SER A 69 1.40 6.50 0.52
CA SER A 69 0.21 5.88 1.11
C SER A 69 -0.25 6.69 2.32
N ASP A 70 -1.56 6.84 2.43
CA ASP A 70 -2.24 7.36 3.61
C ASP A 70 -2.78 6.16 4.40
N LEU A 71 -2.24 5.91 5.59
CA LEU A 71 -2.58 4.76 6.41
C LEU A 71 -3.32 5.17 7.67
N ILE A 72 -4.34 4.39 8.02
CA ILE A 72 -5.02 4.42 9.32
C ILE A 72 -4.61 3.13 10.04
N CYS A 73 -3.81 3.26 11.06
CA CYS A 73 -3.17 2.17 11.78
C CYS A 73 -3.80 1.99 13.16
N VAL A 74 -4.01 0.74 13.56
CA VAL A 74 -4.39 0.37 14.93
C VAL A 74 -3.29 -0.48 15.55
N ARG A 75 -3.18 -0.42 16.87
CA ARG A 75 -2.38 -1.36 17.64
C ARG A 75 -3.08 -2.71 17.67
N GLY A 76 -2.37 -3.79 17.33
CA GLY A 76 -2.89 -5.15 17.37
C GLY A 76 -3.29 -5.70 16.00
N GLY A 77 -4.18 -6.70 15.99
CA GLY A 77 -4.48 -7.53 14.83
C GLY A 77 -5.71 -7.09 14.02
N TRP A 78 -6.17 -7.98 13.16
CA TRP A 78 -7.34 -7.77 12.29
C TRP A 78 -8.60 -7.38 13.06
N THR A 79 -8.82 -8.00 14.22
CA THR A 79 -10.00 -7.73 15.05
C THR A 79 -10.07 -6.28 15.52
N GLU A 80 -8.92 -5.68 15.85
CA GLU A 80 -8.84 -4.28 16.25
C GLU A 80 -9.10 -3.34 15.07
N LEU A 81 -8.57 -3.68 13.89
CA LEU A 81 -8.82 -2.90 12.68
C LEU A 81 -10.31 -2.90 12.28
N GLU A 82 -10.97 -4.05 12.37
CA GLU A 82 -12.39 -4.20 12.01
C GLU A 82 -13.36 -3.43 12.90
N LYS A 83 -12.92 -3.03 14.11
CA LYS A 83 -13.71 -2.16 15.01
C LYS A 83 -13.75 -0.71 14.56
N LEU A 84 -12.84 -0.29 13.68
CA LEU A 84 -12.83 1.09 13.19
C LEU A 84 -14.07 1.37 12.31
N PRO A 85 -14.59 2.60 12.36
CA PRO A 85 -15.55 3.05 11.37
C PRO A 85 -14.88 3.09 9.99
N MET A 86 -15.49 2.45 9.01
CA MET A 86 -15.01 2.38 7.63
C MET A 86 -16.18 2.50 6.66
N ASP A 87 -15.92 3.10 5.51
CA ASP A 87 -16.84 3.00 4.38
C ASP A 87 -16.95 1.55 3.86
N THR A 88 -17.97 1.27 3.07
CA THR A 88 -18.24 -0.08 2.55
C THR A 88 -17.08 -0.61 1.70
N GLN A 89 -16.42 0.25 0.94
CA GLN A 89 -15.31 -0.14 0.06
C GLN A 89 -14.05 -0.46 0.87
N ALA A 90 -13.74 0.33 1.90
CA ALA A 90 -12.64 0.05 2.82
C ALA A 90 -12.87 -1.26 3.57
N ARG A 91 -14.09 -1.47 4.08
CA ARG A 91 -14.46 -2.72 4.78
C ARG A 91 -14.33 -3.95 3.88
N LEU A 92 -14.74 -3.84 2.62
CA LEU A 92 -14.54 -4.92 1.65
C LEU A 92 -13.06 -5.19 1.40
N ALA A 93 -12.25 -4.15 1.21
CA ALA A 93 -10.81 -4.29 1.01
C ALA A 93 -10.14 -4.99 2.21
N VAL A 94 -10.48 -4.60 3.44
CA VAL A 94 -10.00 -5.27 4.67
C VAL A 94 -10.41 -6.73 4.71
N SER A 95 -11.66 -7.04 4.38
CA SER A 95 -12.16 -8.43 4.33
C SER A 95 -11.42 -9.28 3.29
N GLN A 96 -11.15 -8.73 2.10
CA GLN A 96 -10.41 -9.41 1.03
C GLN A 96 -8.96 -9.65 1.43
N ALA A 97 -8.27 -8.64 1.97
CA ALA A 97 -6.89 -8.77 2.45
C ALA A 97 -6.79 -9.83 3.56
N ARG A 98 -7.69 -9.79 4.56
CA ARG A 98 -7.74 -10.78 5.64
C ARG A 98 -7.99 -12.19 5.13
N THR A 99 -8.86 -12.34 4.13
CA THR A 99 -9.14 -13.66 3.52
C THR A 99 -7.91 -14.19 2.80
N TYR A 100 -7.18 -13.33 2.09
CA TYR A 100 -5.93 -13.70 1.42
C TYR A 100 -4.85 -14.05 2.45
N ASP A 101 -4.70 -13.24 3.50
CA ASP A 101 -3.73 -13.42 4.58
C ASP A 101 -3.87 -14.78 5.26
N ARG A 102 -5.08 -15.25 5.53
CA ARG A 102 -5.33 -16.57 6.13
C ARG A 102 -4.80 -17.75 5.30
N ASN A 103 -4.58 -17.57 4.00
CA ASN A 103 -3.99 -18.62 3.20
C ASN A 103 -2.52 -18.87 3.54
N THR A 104 -1.82 -17.90 4.16
CA THR A 104 -0.45 -18.10 4.65
C THR A 104 -0.37 -19.15 5.75
N ASP A 105 -1.46 -19.38 6.51
CA ASP A 105 -1.54 -20.41 7.55
C ASP A 105 -1.38 -21.82 7.00
N ARG A 106 -1.58 -22.01 5.69
CA ARG A 106 -1.38 -23.32 5.01
C ARG A 106 0.09 -23.65 4.76
N TYR A 107 0.99 -22.72 5.01
CA TYR A 107 2.42 -22.86 4.79
C TYR A 107 3.16 -22.87 6.14
N PRO A 108 3.33 -24.05 6.78
CA PRO A 108 4.03 -24.15 8.05
C PRO A 108 5.44 -23.55 7.94
N GLY A 109 5.81 -22.69 8.90
CA GLY A 109 7.10 -22.01 8.90
C GLY A 109 7.15 -20.72 8.09
N PHE A 110 6.07 -20.31 7.42
CA PHE A 110 6.01 -19.00 6.78
C PHE A 110 6.04 -17.90 7.84
N LEU A 111 7.08 -17.08 7.81
CA LEU A 111 7.26 -15.93 8.70
C LEU A 111 7.48 -14.67 7.88
N ALA A 112 6.67 -13.66 8.13
CA ALA A 112 6.83 -12.34 7.53
C ALA A 112 6.50 -11.26 8.57
N SER A 113 7.48 -10.39 8.84
CA SER A 113 7.31 -9.23 9.74
C SER A 113 6.42 -8.15 9.14
N ARG A 114 6.26 -8.15 7.84
CA ARG A 114 5.38 -7.27 7.09
C ARG A 114 4.57 -8.07 6.08
N ARG A 115 3.26 -7.84 6.09
CA ARG A 115 2.32 -8.41 5.12
C ARG A 115 1.40 -7.30 4.63
N ASN A 116 1.58 -6.88 3.39
CA ASN A 116 0.74 -5.86 2.74
C ASN A 116 0.05 -6.45 1.53
N TYR A 117 -1.18 -6.06 1.33
CA TYR A 117 -2.05 -6.46 0.23
C TYR A 117 -2.57 -5.20 -0.45
N ASP A 118 -2.27 -5.06 -1.72
CA ASP A 118 -2.78 -3.98 -2.55
C ASP A 118 -4.10 -4.42 -3.18
N ILE A 119 -5.17 -3.75 -2.77
CA ILE A 119 -6.54 -4.04 -3.22
C ILE A 119 -6.93 -3.02 -4.28
N GLY A 120 -7.08 -3.48 -5.51
CA GLY A 120 -7.60 -2.67 -6.60
C GLY A 120 -9.13 -2.65 -6.61
N GLN A 121 -9.69 -1.44 -6.69
CA GLN A 121 -11.14 -1.20 -6.79
C GLN A 121 -11.40 -0.29 -7.98
N GLY A 122 -12.20 -0.73 -8.95
CA GLY A 122 -12.41 0.03 -10.20
C GLY A 122 -13.49 -0.56 -11.07
N ILE A 123 -13.57 -0.08 -12.31
CA ILE A 123 -14.58 -0.49 -13.28
C ILE A 123 -13.92 -1.36 -14.36
N ASP A 124 -14.47 -2.55 -14.62
CA ASP A 124 -14.01 -3.44 -15.69
C ASP A 124 -14.47 -2.95 -17.09
N GLY A 125 -13.91 -3.55 -18.15
CA GLY A 125 -14.26 -3.21 -19.53
C GLY A 125 -15.73 -3.44 -19.91
N ARG A 126 -16.53 -4.02 -19.01
CA ARG A 126 -17.99 -4.20 -19.17
C ARG A 126 -18.80 -3.22 -18.33
N GLY A 127 -18.15 -2.21 -17.73
CA GLY A 127 -18.79 -1.22 -16.88
C GLY A 127 -19.17 -1.70 -15.48
N ARG A 128 -18.68 -2.87 -15.03
CA ARG A 128 -19.01 -3.43 -13.73
C ARG A 128 -17.93 -3.04 -12.71
N TRP A 129 -18.36 -2.67 -11.52
CA TRP A 129 -17.44 -2.43 -10.41
C TRP A 129 -16.82 -3.76 -9.95
N ARG A 130 -15.51 -3.72 -9.70
CA ARG A 130 -14.69 -4.85 -9.27
C ARG A 130 -13.81 -4.46 -8.10
N SER A 131 -13.51 -5.43 -7.26
CA SER A 131 -12.55 -5.32 -6.17
C SER A 131 -11.80 -6.63 -6.00
N GLY A 132 -10.49 -6.58 -5.77
CA GLY A 132 -9.68 -7.78 -5.55
C GLY A 132 -8.28 -7.46 -5.08
N VAL A 133 -7.58 -8.47 -4.55
CA VAL A 133 -6.16 -8.39 -4.23
C VAL A 133 -5.38 -8.44 -5.53
N PHE A 134 -4.60 -7.40 -5.81
CA PHE A 134 -3.72 -7.32 -7.00
C PHE A 134 -2.30 -7.74 -6.66
N GLU A 135 -1.82 -7.36 -5.48
CA GLU A 135 -0.46 -7.67 -5.07
C GLU A 135 -0.42 -8.08 -3.59
N ALA A 136 0.39 -9.09 -3.28
CA ALA A 136 0.82 -9.41 -1.94
C ALA A 136 2.31 -9.09 -1.80
N SER A 137 2.65 -8.24 -0.84
CA SER A 137 4.02 -7.79 -0.61
C SER A 137 4.45 -8.08 0.83
N TRP A 138 5.43 -8.94 0.98
CA TRP A 138 5.98 -9.39 2.28
C TRP A 138 7.37 -8.80 2.56
N ARG A 139 7.73 -7.76 1.87
CA ARG A 139 8.99 -7.01 1.97
C ARG A 139 8.74 -5.55 2.28
N SER A 140 9.77 -4.81 2.68
CA SER A 140 9.69 -3.35 2.75
C SER A 140 9.30 -2.75 1.41
N GLY A 141 8.42 -1.77 1.43
CA GLY A 141 7.88 -1.10 0.26
C GLY A 141 7.56 0.36 0.52
N GLY A 142 6.85 1.00 -0.40
CA GLY A 142 6.57 2.43 -0.34
C GLY A 142 5.79 2.91 0.89
N ALA A 143 4.95 2.05 1.47
CA ALA A 143 4.18 2.35 2.67
C ALA A 143 4.96 2.12 3.98
N SER A 144 6.11 1.42 3.94
CA SER A 144 6.81 0.95 5.15
C SER A 144 7.26 2.07 6.09
N THR A 145 7.59 3.24 5.57
CA THR A 145 7.95 4.37 6.42
C THR A 145 6.76 4.91 7.23
N ALA A 146 5.55 4.89 6.67
CA ALA A 146 4.33 5.24 7.39
C ALA A 146 3.96 4.17 8.44
N GLU A 147 4.14 2.88 8.11
CA GLU A 147 3.97 1.76 9.04
C GLU A 147 4.91 1.90 10.25
N LEU A 148 6.20 2.20 10.00
CA LEU A 148 7.19 2.41 11.06
C LEU A 148 6.88 3.64 11.91
N ALA A 149 6.47 4.75 11.30
CA ALA A 149 6.08 5.95 12.03
C ALA A 149 4.89 5.68 12.97
N ALA A 150 3.90 4.89 12.53
CA ALA A 150 2.80 4.48 13.39
C ALA A 150 3.26 3.57 14.54
N LEU A 151 4.14 2.58 14.27
CA LEU A 151 4.74 1.72 15.30
C LEU A 151 5.50 2.54 16.36
N MET A 152 6.30 3.52 15.92
CA MET A 152 7.04 4.42 16.81
C MET A 152 6.09 5.25 17.67
N ALA A 153 5.07 5.87 17.06
CA ALA A 153 4.09 6.65 17.83
C ALA A 153 3.37 5.78 18.88
N PHE A 154 3.00 4.55 18.55
CA PHE A 154 2.42 3.61 19.51
C PHE A 154 3.43 3.17 20.59
N ALA A 155 4.72 3.15 20.29
CA ALA A 155 5.76 2.83 21.27
C ALA A 155 5.97 3.96 22.27
N GLU A 156 5.92 5.21 21.80
CA GLU A 156 6.11 6.42 22.60
C GLU A 156 4.91 6.71 23.50
N ASP A 157 3.69 6.46 23.01
CA ASP A 157 2.46 6.68 23.77
C ASP A 157 1.58 5.42 23.79
N PRO A 158 1.62 4.63 24.87
CA PRO A 158 0.79 3.44 25.05
C PRO A 158 -0.72 3.70 25.06
N ALA A 159 -1.17 4.95 25.31
CA ALA A 159 -2.58 5.31 25.32
C ALA A 159 -3.17 5.48 23.91
N LEU A 160 -2.35 5.58 22.87
CA LEU A 160 -2.80 5.68 21.50
C LEU A 160 -3.52 4.40 21.04
N GLN A 161 -4.64 4.58 20.38
CA GLN A 161 -5.45 3.51 19.76
C GLN A 161 -5.39 3.54 18.25
N VAL A 162 -5.35 4.73 17.66
CA VAL A 162 -5.32 4.94 16.21
C VAL A 162 -4.25 5.97 15.89
N VAL A 163 -3.46 5.68 14.87
CA VAL A 163 -2.48 6.60 14.29
C VAL A 163 -2.71 6.68 12.79
N GLU A 164 -2.88 7.90 12.28
CA GLU A 164 -2.89 8.18 10.85
C GLU A 164 -1.49 8.63 10.45
N ALA A 165 -0.86 7.90 9.54
CA ALA A 165 0.49 8.17 9.06
C ALA A 165 0.51 8.14 7.54
N THR A 166 1.28 9.05 6.97
CA THR A 166 1.39 9.22 5.51
C THR A 166 2.83 9.11 5.08
N SER A 167 3.11 8.25 4.10
CA SER A 167 4.36 8.30 3.32
C SER A 167 4.11 9.11 2.04
N VAL A 168 5.07 9.93 1.66
CA VAL A 168 4.94 10.83 0.50
C VAL A 168 6.19 10.79 -0.36
N LYS A 169 5.97 10.73 -1.68
CA LYS A 169 6.97 10.95 -2.72
C LYS A 169 6.51 12.16 -3.55
N GLN A 170 7.32 13.21 -3.62
CA GLN A 170 7.06 14.40 -4.41
C GLN A 170 8.20 14.63 -5.40
N PHE A 171 7.84 14.95 -6.63
CA PHE A 171 8.79 15.25 -7.70
C PHE A 171 8.87 16.75 -7.96
N GLY A 172 10.00 17.19 -8.49
CA GLY A 172 10.26 18.60 -8.81
C GLY A 172 10.90 19.37 -7.65
N ARG A 173 11.39 20.58 -7.96
CA ARG A 173 12.14 21.43 -7.01
C ARG A 173 11.24 22.21 -6.03
N ARG A 174 9.97 22.40 -6.36
CA ARG A 174 9.02 23.11 -5.49
C ARG A 174 8.28 22.12 -4.62
N THR A 175 8.79 21.87 -3.42
CA THR A 175 8.22 20.93 -2.46
C THR A 175 7.82 21.66 -1.18
N THR A 176 6.75 21.20 -0.54
CA THR A 176 6.32 21.71 0.76
C THR A 176 6.44 20.59 1.77
N ILE A 177 7.20 20.85 2.84
CA ILE A 177 7.42 19.89 3.91
C ILE A 177 6.52 20.27 5.07
N PRO A 178 5.55 19.40 5.49
CA PRO A 178 4.71 19.68 6.62
C PRO A 178 5.51 19.63 7.93
N ARG A 179 5.02 20.36 8.95
CA ARG A 179 5.61 20.33 10.29
C ARG A 179 5.54 18.90 10.85
N GLY A 180 6.64 18.44 11.44
CA GLY A 180 6.75 17.10 12.02
C GLY A 180 7.03 15.99 11.02
N ALA A 181 7.26 16.32 9.75
CA ALA A 181 7.69 15.33 8.77
C ALA A 181 9.13 14.85 9.03
N VAL A 182 9.33 13.56 8.90
CA VAL A 182 10.65 12.93 8.87
C VAL A 182 11.05 12.79 7.40
N ILE A 183 12.12 13.50 7.03
CA ILE A 183 12.64 13.50 5.64
C ILE A 183 13.53 12.26 5.48
N HIS A 184 13.28 11.46 4.46
CA HIS A 184 14.08 10.29 4.11
C HIS A 184 15.02 10.55 2.94
N PHE A 185 14.61 11.44 2.05
CA PHE A 185 15.41 11.87 0.88
C PHE A 185 14.94 13.25 0.43
N HIS A 186 15.87 14.14 0.10
CA HIS A 186 15.57 15.46 -0.47
C HIS A 186 16.75 15.93 -1.29
N ASP A 187 16.86 15.44 -2.53
CA ASP A 187 17.98 15.76 -3.45
C ASP A 187 17.59 15.42 -4.89
N ASP A 188 18.54 15.59 -5.82
CA ASP A 188 18.43 15.12 -7.19
C ASP A 188 18.74 13.60 -7.23
N ASP A 189 17.73 12.80 -7.54
CA ASP A 189 17.85 11.36 -7.74
C ASP A 189 18.42 11.09 -9.15
N PRO A 190 19.37 10.16 -9.34
CA PRO A 190 20.00 9.93 -10.65
C PRO A 190 19.02 9.52 -11.75
N GLU A 191 17.93 8.82 -11.41
CA GLU A 191 16.94 8.35 -12.37
C GLU A 191 15.71 9.25 -12.41
N ASP A 192 15.24 9.67 -11.23
CA ASP A 192 13.98 10.38 -11.06
C ASP A 192 14.16 11.93 -11.09
N GLY A 193 15.39 12.47 -10.98
CA GLY A 193 15.66 13.90 -10.85
C GLY A 193 15.24 14.46 -9.48
N PRO A 194 14.87 15.75 -9.37
CA PRO A 194 14.51 16.36 -8.09
C PRO A 194 13.39 15.61 -7.38
N LEU A 195 13.68 15.07 -6.19
CA LEU A 195 12.81 14.19 -5.45
C LEU A 195 12.84 14.48 -3.95
N LEU A 196 11.67 14.52 -3.33
CA LEU A 196 11.49 14.55 -1.87
C LEU A 196 10.70 13.31 -1.43
N ARG A 197 11.24 12.59 -0.43
CA ARG A 197 10.54 11.51 0.27
C ARG A 197 10.46 11.82 1.75
N TYR A 198 9.27 11.78 2.32
CA TYR A 198 9.08 11.99 3.76
C TYR A 198 7.93 11.16 4.30
N THR A 199 7.86 11.10 5.61
CA THR A 199 6.74 10.52 6.35
C THR A 199 6.26 11.50 7.41
N VAL A 200 4.97 11.54 7.65
CA VAL A 200 4.38 12.36 8.70
C VAL A 200 3.24 11.60 9.39
N VAL A 201 3.18 11.71 10.72
CA VAL A 201 2.00 11.34 11.51
C VAL A 201 1.04 12.52 11.44
N THR A 202 -0.10 12.34 10.79
CA THR A 202 -1.09 13.40 10.56
C THR A 202 -2.10 13.51 11.69
N ARG A 203 -2.36 12.38 12.38
CA ARG A 203 -3.29 12.31 13.49
C ARG A 203 -2.95 11.17 14.44
N ALA A 204 -3.15 11.38 15.74
CA ALA A 204 -3.02 10.33 16.75
C ALA A 204 -4.20 10.46 17.75
N LEU A 205 -4.92 9.35 17.95
CA LEU A 205 -6.11 9.29 18.80
C LEU A 205 -5.85 8.38 20.00
N ARG A 206 -6.12 8.90 21.20
CA ARG A 206 -6.10 8.14 22.44
C ARG A 206 -7.43 7.45 22.70
N ARG A 207 -7.42 6.43 23.52
CA ARG A 207 -8.64 5.83 24.06
C ARG A 207 -9.41 6.90 24.85
N ALA A 208 -10.72 6.99 24.62
CA ALA A 208 -11.57 7.75 25.51
C ALA A 208 -11.49 7.13 26.91
N ALA A 209 -11.30 7.99 27.91
CA ALA A 209 -11.21 7.58 29.31
C ALA A 209 -12.56 7.05 29.79
#